data_b45d9862e2af1bd52ecbee2eb8c148f2
#
_entry.id   b45d9862e2af1bd52ecbee2eb8c148f2
#
_cell.length_a   1.000
_cell.length_b   1.000
_cell.length_c   1.000
_cell.angle_alpha   90.00
_cell.angle_beta   90.00
_cell.angle_gamma   90.00
#
_symmetry.space_group_name_H-M   'P 1'
#
loop_
_entity.id
_entity.type
_entity.pdbx_description
1 polymer ?
#
loop_
_entity_poly.entity_id
_entity_poly.type
_entity_poly.pdbx_seq_one_letter_code
_entity_poly.pdbx_strand_id
1 'polypeptide(L)'
;MNVVETLLVDNGSLAPAATLQLRALAKAVGKAVGVEVTPVSLLHSTGVSTPALGDVAAEILEPALELRLMQGKMDFLIVPLFFGPSGALTDYMPKRIAHLRESFPDLSVKLAPVLFQPDDDRLARILADQVRAQLREETRRVAMVDHGSPVRAVAEARDQLAVQLQKLLGPAFTVAAASMERREGVEYDFCEPLLANLLRKPEWSHGDVIVAMQFLLPGRHAGPSGDVAQICDDAEAASGGKLHVYQTGLVAEHPLLVQILADRWRRGLVLGPGAKVL
;
A
#
# COMPACT_ATOMS: atom_id res chain seq x y z
N MET A 1 -8.48 -32.62 1.81
CA MET A 1 -7.53 -31.50 1.76
C MET A 1 -8.13 -30.41 2.60
N ASN A 2 -7.41 -29.93 3.63
CA ASN A 2 -7.88 -28.76 4.37
C ASN A 2 -7.95 -27.56 3.42
N VAL A 3 -9.08 -26.88 3.41
CA VAL A 3 -9.26 -25.67 2.61
C VAL A 3 -8.45 -24.55 3.28
N VAL A 4 -7.48 -23.98 2.59
CA VAL A 4 -6.69 -22.84 3.09
C VAL A 4 -7.57 -21.59 3.04
N GLU A 5 -7.85 -21.01 4.21
CA GLU A 5 -8.57 -19.74 4.33
C GLU A 5 -7.67 -18.60 3.83
N THR A 6 -8.16 -17.80 2.86
CA THR A 6 -7.38 -16.70 2.29
C THR A 6 -7.84 -15.36 2.86
N LEU A 7 -6.91 -14.60 3.43
CA LEU A 7 -7.14 -13.26 3.97
C LEU A 7 -6.37 -12.23 3.14
N LEU A 8 -7.07 -11.21 2.61
CA LEU A 8 -6.44 -10.00 2.07
C LEU A 8 -6.29 -9.00 3.20
N VAL A 9 -5.05 -8.67 3.56
CA VAL A 9 -4.75 -7.92 4.78
C VAL A 9 -4.10 -6.59 4.46
N ASP A 10 -4.72 -5.47 4.91
CA ASP A 10 -4.16 -4.13 4.90
C ASP A 10 -3.72 -3.66 6.30
N ASN A 11 -3.17 -2.47 6.40
CA ASN A 11 -2.81 -1.87 7.70
C ASN A 11 -4.05 -1.46 8.52
N GLY A 12 -5.14 -1.14 7.85
CA GLY A 12 -6.36 -0.60 8.44
C GLY A 12 -6.40 0.94 8.49
N SER A 13 -7.63 1.44 8.48
CA SER A 13 -7.93 2.87 8.44
C SER A 13 -9.23 3.16 9.18
N LEU A 14 -9.36 4.38 9.72
CA LEU A 14 -10.62 4.91 10.25
C LEU A 14 -11.52 5.52 9.15
N ALA A 15 -11.04 5.60 7.91
CA ALA A 15 -11.84 6.07 6.78
C ALA A 15 -12.73 4.94 6.26
N PRO A 16 -14.07 5.09 6.24
CA PRO A 16 -14.99 4.06 5.73
C PRO A 16 -14.67 3.62 4.30
N ALA A 17 -14.28 4.58 3.45
CA ALA A 17 -13.93 4.33 2.06
C ALA A 17 -12.78 3.30 1.91
N ALA A 18 -11.80 3.29 2.81
CA ALA A 18 -10.71 2.31 2.81
C ALA A 18 -11.25 0.88 3.00
N THR A 19 -12.07 0.66 4.01
CA THR A 19 -12.67 -0.66 4.29
C THR A 19 -13.57 -1.12 3.14
N LEU A 20 -14.38 -0.22 2.57
CA LEU A 20 -15.25 -0.56 1.43
C LEU A 20 -14.44 -0.92 0.19
N GLN A 21 -13.35 -0.20 -0.08
CA GLN A 21 -12.47 -0.51 -1.21
C GLN A 21 -11.68 -1.80 -0.99
N LEU A 22 -11.22 -2.09 0.25
CA LEU A 22 -10.60 -3.37 0.60
C LEU A 22 -11.54 -4.55 0.32
N ARG A 23 -12.83 -4.42 0.68
CA ARG A 23 -13.88 -5.42 0.39
C ARG A 23 -14.08 -5.63 -1.11
N ALA A 24 -14.16 -4.54 -1.87
CA ALA A 24 -14.31 -4.61 -3.32
C ALA A 24 -13.10 -5.32 -3.95
N LEU A 25 -11.89 -4.99 -3.48
CA LEU A 25 -10.64 -5.60 -3.93
C LEU A 25 -10.58 -7.09 -3.58
N ALA A 26 -10.91 -7.48 -2.34
CA ALA A 26 -10.96 -8.89 -1.92
C ALA A 26 -11.94 -9.70 -2.78
N LYS A 27 -13.13 -9.16 -3.06
CA LYS A 27 -14.11 -9.78 -3.97
C LYS A 27 -13.55 -9.96 -5.38
N ALA A 28 -12.85 -8.94 -5.92
CA ALA A 28 -12.27 -9.00 -7.26
C ALA A 28 -11.12 -10.02 -7.33
N VAL A 29 -10.25 -10.07 -6.32
CA VAL A 29 -9.18 -11.07 -6.20
C VAL A 29 -9.78 -12.47 -6.07
N GLY A 30 -10.78 -12.66 -5.20
CA GLY A 30 -11.47 -13.93 -5.03
C GLY A 30 -12.04 -14.48 -6.34
N LYS A 31 -12.68 -13.60 -7.15
CA LYS A 31 -13.13 -13.96 -8.50
C LYS A 31 -11.97 -14.37 -9.43
N ALA A 32 -10.83 -13.68 -9.35
CA ALA A 32 -9.67 -13.95 -10.20
C ALA A 32 -8.93 -15.25 -9.85
N VAL A 33 -9.00 -15.68 -8.58
CA VAL A 33 -8.31 -16.90 -8.10
C VAL A 33 -9.24 -18.09 -7.87
N GLY A 34 -10.56 -17.86 -7.93
CA GLY A 34 -11.57 -18.93 -7.82
C GLY A 34 -11.82 -19.42 -6.37
N VAL A 35 -11.45 -18.63 -5.36
CA VAL A 35 -11.70 -18.93 -3.93
C VAL A 35 -12.26 -17.71 -3.23
N GLU A 36 -12.86 -17.91 -2.06
CA GLU A 36 -13.24 -16.81 -1.19
C GLU A 36 -11.99 -16.13 -0.62
N VAL A 37 -11.99 -14.79 -0.63
CA VAL A 37 -10.94 -13.96 -0.05
C VAL A 37 -11.58 -13.01 0.94
N THR A 38 -11.23 -13.14 2.21
CA THR A 38 -11.78 -12.32 3.29
C THR A 38 -10.95 -11.04 3.45
N PRO A 39 -11.57 -9.86 3.38
CA PRO A 39 -10.90 -8.58 3.67
C PRO A 39 -10.74 -8.40 5.18
N VAL A 40 -9.52 -8.19 5.63
CA VAL A 40 -9.19 -8.03 7.06
C VAL A 40 -8.14 -6.91 7.19
N SER A 41 -8.25 -6.08 8.23
CA SER A 41 -7.24 -5.08 8.55
C SER A 41 -6.35 -5.55 9.71
N LEU A 42 -5.09 -5.07 9.77
CA LEU A 42 -4.26 -5.35 10.95
C LEU A 42 -4.82 -4.64 12.17
N LEU A 43 -5.20 -3.35 12.03
CA LEU A 43 -5.60 -2.47 13.12
C LEU A 43 -6.70 -1.48 12.67
N HIS A 44 -7.22 -0.71 13.61
CA HIS A 44 -8.03 0.51 13.44
C HIS A 44 -9.41 0.37 12.82
N SER A 45 -9.64 -0.48 11.85
CA SER A 45 -10.87 -0.50 11.04
C SER A 45 -12.14 -0.80 11.84
N THR A 46 -12.02 -1.46 13.00
CA THR A 46 -13.16 -1.65 13.93
C THR A 46 -13.64 -0.37 14.60
N GLY A 47 -12.87 0.73 14.54
CA GLY A 47 -13.29 2.06 14.95
C GLY A 47 -14.26 2.74 13.97
N VAL A 48 -14.46 2.17 12.77
CA VAL A 48 -15.43 2.66 11.79
C VAL A 48 -16.81 2.14 12.16
N SER A 49 -17.81 3.03 12.19
CA SER A 49 -19.18 2.64 12.52
C SER A 49 -19.77 1.68 11.48
N THR A 50 -20.46 0.63 11.96
CA THR A 50 -21.05 -0.40 11.09
C THR A 50 -22.02 0.15 10.04
N PRO A 51 -22.89 1.13 10.34
CA PRO A 51 -23.73 1.76 9.31
C PRO A 51 -22.96 2.42 8.18
N ALA A 52 -21.80 3.02 8.46
CA ALA A 52 -20.94 3.61 7.41
C ALA A 52 -20.31 2.56 6.49
N LEU A 53 -20.38 1.28 6.86
CA LEU A 53 -19.85 0.13 6.13
C LEU A 53 -20.94 -0.75 5.50
N GLY A 54 -22.19 -0.26 5.41
CA GLY A 54 -23.32 -1.01 4.86
C GLY A 54 -23.78 -2.13 5.80
N ASP A 55 -23.83 -1.85 7.10
CA ASP A 55 -24.28 -2.73 8.19
C ASP A 55 -23.47 -4.02 8.39
N VAL A 56 -22.26 -4.08 7.84
CA VAL A 56 -21.28 -5.16 8.07
C VAL A 56 -20.07 -4.58 8.78
N ALA A 57 -19.73 -5.07 9.98
CA ALA A 57 -18.57 -4.61 10.73
C ALA A 57 -17.24 -4.95 10.00
N ALA A 58 -16.25 -4.09 10.17
CA ALA A 58 -14.88 -4.41 9.72
C ALA A 58 -14.26 -5.48 10.62
N GLU A 59 -13.42 -6.35 10.05
CA GLU A 59 -12.65 -7.34 10.79
C GLU A 59 -11.20 -6.88 10.95
N ILE A 60 -10.60 -7.15 12.12
CA ILE A 60 -9.16 -7.03 12.35
C ILE A 60 -8.53 -8.41 12.58
N LEU A 61 -7.24 -8.54 12.25
CA LEU A 61 -6.59 -9.82 12.02
C LEU A 61 -6.70 -10.80 13.19
N GLU A 62 -6.33 -10.41 14.40
CA GLU A 62 -6.27 -11.32 15.54
C GLU A 62 -7.66 -11.89 15.91
N PRO A 63 -8.71 -11.08 16.13
CA PRO A 63 -10.07 -11.60 16.35
C PRO A 63 -10.62 -12.38 15.16
N ALA A 64 -10.28 -11.99 13.93
CA ALA A 64 -10.73 -12.69 12.73
C ALA A 64 -10.12 -14.10 12.61
N LEU A 65 -8.86 -14.26 12.96
CA LEU A 65 -8.21 -15.57 13.06
C LEU A 65 -8.79 -16.39 14.21
N GLU A 66 -8.91 -15.82 15.40
CA GLU A 66 -9.42 -16.51 16.59
C GLU A 66 -10.83 -17.10 16.36
N LEU A 67 -11.74 -16.29 15.77
CA LEU A 67 -13.08 -16.76 15.42
C LEU A 67 -13.05 -17.99 14.50
N ARG A 68 -12.17 -17.97 13.49
CA ARG A 68 -12.03 -19.06 12.52
C ARG A 68 -11.35 -20.29 13.13
N LEU A 69 -10.39 -20.09 14.01
CA LEU A 69 -9.73 -21.15 14.76
C LEU A 69 -10.73 -21.89 15.68
N MET A 70 -11.63 -21.16 16.36
CA MET A 70 -12.73 -21.75 17.14
C MET A 70 -13.70 -22.58 16.27
N GLN A 71 -13.79 -22.28 14.97
CA GLN A 71 -14.57 -23.04 13.98
C GLN A 71 -13.80 -24.24 13.39
N GLY A 72 -12.57 -24.51 13.87
CA GLY A 72 -11.72 -25.60 13.40
C GLY A 72 -10.94 -25.31 12.12
N LYS A 73 -10.83 -24.05 11.70
CA LYS A 73 -9.99 -23.65 10.57
C LYS A 73 -8.57 -23.39 11.08
N MET A 74 -7.60 -24.13 10.59
CA MET A 74 -6.21 -24.06 11.08
C MET A 74 -5.20 -23.55 10.05
N ASP A 75 -5.56 -23.59 8.76
CA ASP A 75 -4.65 -23.25 7.65
C ASP A 75 -5.05 -21.91 7.01
N PHE A 76 -4.16 -20.94 7.05
CA PHE A 76 -4.40 -19.59 6.52
C PHE A 76 -3.31 -19.18 5.53
N LEU A 77 -3.73 -18.47 4.46
CA LEU A 77 -2.85 -17.73 3.58
C LEU A 77 -3.17 -16.22 3.70
N ILE A 78 -2.23 -15.45 4.18
CA ILE A 78 -2.31 -13.99 4.23
C ILE A 78 -1.71 -13.44 2.94
N VAL A 79 -2.51 -12.67 2.19
CA VAL A 79 -2.08 -11.88 1.04
C VAL A 79 -1.95 -10.42 1.50
N PRO A 80 -0.73 -9.89 1.66
CA PRO A 80 -0.55 -8.56 2.21
C PRO A 80 -0.82 -7.48 1.16
N LEU A 81 -1.69 -6.54 1.48
CA LEU A 81 -1.89 -5.31 0.71
C LEU A 81 -0.89 -4.26 1.22
N PHE A 82 0.41 -4.50 0.94
CA PHE A 82 1.55 -3.68 1.37
C PHE A 82 2.56 -3.58 0.24
N PHE A 83 3.14 -2.40 0.05
CA PHE A 83 4.19 -2.22 -0.96
C PHE A 83 5.46 -2.99 -0.63
N GLY A 84 5.90 -2.95 0.62
CA GLY A 84 7.15 -3.56 1.08
C GLY A 84 7.04 -4.19 2.47
N PRO A 85 8.14 -4.76 3.00
CA PRO A 85 8.18 -5.49 4.28
C PRO A 85 8.18 -4.51 5.47
N SER A 86 7.04 -3.88 5.72
CA SER A 86 6.86 -2.95 6.84
C SER A 86 6.94 -3.65 8.20
N GLY A 87 7.16 -2.88 9.28
CA GLY A 87 7.14 -3.39 10.66
C GLY A 87 5.80 -4.05 11.03
N ALA A 88 4.71 -3.67 10.39
CA ALA A 88 3.43 -4.33 10.54
C ALA A 88 3.48 -5.83 10.14
N LEU A 89 4.19 -6.14 9.05
CA LEU A 89 4.35 -7.52 8.55
C LEU A 89 5.52 -8.26 9.20
N THR A 90 6.61 -7.57 9.54
CA THR A 90 7.85 -8.21 10.01
C THR A 90 7.97 -8.33 11.52
N ASP A 91 7.20 -7.56 12.27
CA ASP A 91 7.23 -7.53 13.74
C ASP A 91 5.84 -7.72 14.36
N TYR A 92 4.88 -6.84 14.05
CA TYR A 92 3.57 -6.85 14.71
C TYR A 92 2.78 -8.13 14.41
N MET A 93 2.54 -8.45 13.14
CA MET A 93 1.75 -9.62 12.74
C MET A 93 2.36 -10.95 13.21
N PRO A 94 3.68 -11.21 13.10
CA PRO A 94 4.29 -12.41 13.65
C PRO A 94 4.07 -12.58 15.16
N LYS A 95 4.13 -11.48 15.94
CA LYS A 95 3.86 -11.51 17.38
C LYS A 95 2.41 -11.90 17.69
N ARG A 96 1.43 -11.39 16.92
CA ARG A 96 0.02 -11.78 17.09
C ARG A 96 -0.24 -13.25 16.74
N ILE A 97 0.37 -13.73 15.65
CA ILE A 97 0.29 -15.15 15.27
C ILE A 97 0.95 -16.05 16.32
N ALA A 98 2.10 -15.64 16.87
CA ALA A 98 2.76 -16.40 17.94
C ALA A 98 1.89 -16.50 19.19
N HIS A 99 1.22 -15.42 19.58
CA HIS A 99 0.28 -15.43 20.70
C HIS A 99 -0.91 -16.37 20.47
N LEU A 100 -1.50 -16.37 19.27
CA LEU A 100 -2.58 -17.29 18.94
C LEU A 100 -2.13 -18.76 18.97
N ARG A 101 -0.87 -19.07 18.63
CA ARG A 101 -0.32 -20.42 18.70
C ARG A 101 -0.19 -20.97 20.12
N GLU A 102 -0.19 -20.14 21.14
CA GLU A 102 -0.22 -20.59 22.55
C GLU A 102 -1.52 -21.35 22.85
N SER A 103 -2.64 -20.92 22.27
CA SER A 103 -3.95 -21.56 22.42
C SER A 103 -4.30 -22.52 21.29
N PHE A 104 -3.71 -22.33 20.10
CA PHE A 104 -3.95 -23.11 18.89
C PHE A 104 -2.62 -23.59 18.28
N PRO A 105 -1.98 -24.64 18.85
CA PRO A 105 -0.64 -25.08 18.41
C PRO A 105 -0.55 -25.51 16.94
N ASP A 106 -1.65 -26.00 16.37
CA ASP A 106 -1.74 -26.45 14.98
C ASP A 106 -1.96 -25.30 13.98
N LEU A 107 -2.01 -24.03 14.45
CA LEU A 107 -2.19 -22.87 13.59
C LEU A 107 -1.05 -22.76 12.56
N SER A 108 -1.42 -22.87 11.29
CA SER A 108 -0.55 -22.73 10.13
C SER A 108 -0.89 -21.42 9.40
N VAL A 109 0.08 -20.52 9.31
CA VAL A 109 -0.07 -19.24 8.58
C VAL A 109 1.05 -19.12 7.57
N LYS A 110 0.68 -18.99 6.30
CA LYS A 110 1.56 -18.61 5.21
C LYS A 110 1.38 -17.13 4.92
N LEU A 111 2.48 -16.42 4.62
CA LEU A 111 2.46 -15.04 4.17
C LEU A 111 2.88 -15.00 2.70
N ALA A 112 2.00 -14.54 1.83
CA ALA A 112 2.32 -14.31 0.43
C ALA A 112 3.30 -13.13 0.26
N PRO A 113 4.02 -13.03 -0.88
CA PRO A 113 4.90 -11.90 -1.14
C PRO A 113 4.16 -10.56 -1.10
N VAL A 114 4.86 -9.49 -0.68
CA VAL A 114 4.39 -8.10 -0.78
C VAL A 114 4.22 -7.66 -2.24
N LEU A 115 3.53 -6.54 -2.45
CA LEU A 115 3.20 -6.07 -3.79
C LEU A 115 4.44 -5.77 -4.64
N PHE A 116 5.41 -5.03 -4.11
CA PHE A 116 6.64 -4.73 -4.83
C PHE A 116 7.53 -5.97 -4.91
N GLN A 117 7.99 -6.28 -6.11
CA GLN A 117 9.04 -7.28 -6.38
C GLN A 117 10.00 -6.67 -7.42
N PRO A 118 11.32 -6.82 -7.26
CA PRO A 118 12.29 -6.20 -8.17
C PRO A 118 12.16 -6.64 -9.65
N ASP A 119 11.67 -7.87 -9.86
CA ASP A 119 11.47 -8.50 -11.17
C ASP A 119 10.07 -8.26 -11.77
N ASP A 120 9.22 -7.47 -11.09
CA ASP A 120 7.82 -7.23 -11.47
C ASP A 120 7.54 -5.73 -11.60
N ASP A 121 7.41 -5.24 -12.83
CA ASP A 121 7.20 -3.82 -13.11
C ASP A 121 5.72 -3.39 -13.11
N ARG A 122 4.78 -4.28 -12.78
CA ARG A 122 3.34 -3.99 -12.85
C ARG A 122 2.90 -2.85 -11.93
N LEU A 123 3.52 -2.70 -10.73
CA LEU A 123 3.25 -1.53 -9.88
C LEU A 123 3.71 -0.22 -10.54
N ALA A 124 4.89 -0.23 -11.15
CA ALA A 124 5.38 0.93 -11.88
C ALA A 124 4.49 1.25 -13.10
N ARG A 125 3.92 0.23 -13.77
CA ARG A 125 2.94 0.44 -14.86
C ARG A 125 1.68 1.11 -14.35
N ILE A 126 1.13 0.69 -13.20
CA ILE A 126 -0.02 1.38 -12.57
C ILE A 126 0.30 2.85 -12.40
N LEU A 127 1.42 3.18 -11.75
CA LEU A 127 1.82 4.57 -11.51
C LEU A 127 2.07 5.32 -12.83
N ALA A 128 2.71 4.69 -13.82
CA ALA A 128 2.96 5.31 -15.12
C ALA A 128 1.65 5.62 -15.87
N ASP A 129 0.66 4.75 -15.83
CA ASP A 129 -0.63 4.97 -16.47
C ASP A 129 -1.41 6.09 -15.77
N GLN A 130 -1.35 6.14 -14.45
CA GLN A 130 -1.93 7.22 -13.64
C GLN A 130 -1.23 8.57 -13.89
N VAL A 131 0.10 8.58 -14.00
CA VAL A 131 0.87 9.78 -14.38
C VAL A 131 0.47 10.24 -15.77
N ARG A 132 0.39 9.34 -16.76
CA ARG A 132 -0.01 9.68 -18.14
C ARG A 132 -1.42 10.28 -18.20
N ALA A 133 -2.34 9.84 -17.35
CA ALA A 133 -3.69 10.40 -17.26
C ALA A 133 -3.71 11.86 -16.74
N GLN A 134 -2.65 12.30 -16.05
CA GLN A 134 -2.52 13.66 -15.52
C GLN A 134 -1.63 14.58 -16.38
N LEU A 135 -1.03 14.08 -17.46
CA LEU A 135 -0.09 14.87 -18.27
C LEU A 135 -0.70 16.15 -18.82
N ARG A 136 0.09 17.21 -18.75
CA ARG A 136 -0.10 18.48 -19.44
C ARG A 136 1.05 18.68 -20.42
N GLU A 137 0.92 19.64 -21.35
CA GLU A 137 1.88 19.86 -22.43
C GLU A 137 3.31 20.08 -21.92
N GLU A 138 3.44 20.84 -20.83
CA GLU A 138 4.74 21.21 -20.23
C GLU A 138 5.22 20.25 -19.12
N THR A 139 4.42 19.25 -18.73
CA THR A 139 4.76 18.36 -17.60
C THR A 139 5.97 17.49 -17.91
N ARG A 140 7.03 17.59 -17.08
CA ARG A 140 8.24 16.79 -17.20
C ARG A 140 8.73 16.23 -15.87
N ARG A 141 8.12 16.64 -14.75
CA ARG A 141 8.55 16.25 -13.38
C ARG A 141 7.47 15.45 -12.69
N VAL A 142 7.91 14.34 -12.08
CA VAL A 142 7.06 13.42 -11.34
C VAL A 142 7.66 13.19 -9.96
N ALA A 143 7.01 13.65 -8.91
CA ALA A 143 7.35 13.34 -7.53
C ALA A 143 6.55 12.11 -7.10
N MET A 144 7.18 10.93 -7.03
CA MET A 144 6.54 9.73 -6.49
C MET A 144 6.62 9.78 -4.97
N VAL A 145 5.48 9.76 -4.29
CA VAL A 145 5.41 9.92 -2.83
C VAL A 145 4.81 8.69 -2.16
N ASP A 146 5.50 8.18 -1.13
CA ASP A 146 4.97 7.22 -0.16
C ASP A 146 4.66 7.89 1.18
N HIS A 147 4.07 7.12 2.10
CA HIS A 147 3.82 7.58 3.47
C HIS A 147 5.12 7.93 4.22
N GLY A 148 6.20 7.21 3.95
CA GLY A 148 7.37 7.13 4.80
C GLY A 148 7.29 5.97 5.78
N SER A 149 8.42 5.37 6.12
CA SER A 149 8.49 4.19 6.98
C SER A 149 9.74 4.22 7.85
N PRO A 150 9.67 3.78 9.12
CA PRO A 150 10.86 3.59 9.94
C PRO A 150 11.67 2.35 9.51
N VAL A 151 11.21 1.57 8.54
CA VAL A 151 11.87 0.36 8.05
C VAL A 151 12.56 0.66 6.72
N ARG A 152 13.89 0.62 6.69
CA ARG A 152 14.71 0.93 5.51
C ARG A 152 14.30 0.14 4.27
N ALA A 153 14.00 -1.15 4.39
CA ALA A 153 13.59 -1.99 3.26
C ALA A 153 12.29 -1.51 2.57
N VAL A 154 11.43 -0.76 3.25
CA VAL A 154 10.25 -0.12 2.63
C VAL A 154 10.68 1.08 1.77
N ALA A 155 11.61 1.90 2.25
CA ALA A 155 12.16 3.00 1.47
C ALA A 155 12.95 2.50 0.25
N GLU A 156 13.71 1.42 0.40
CA GLU A 156 14.41 0.77 -0.71
C GLU A 156 13.43 0.26 -1.78
N ALA A 157 12.28 -0.30 -1.38
CA ALA A 157 11.22 -0.70 -2.31
C ALA A 157 10.63 0.51 -3.04
N ARG A 158 10.40 1.65 -2.34
CA ARG A 158 9.99 2.92 -2.94
C ARG A 158 11.00 3.39 -3.99
N ASP A 159 12.28 3.43 -3.63
CA ASP A 159 13.33 3.95 -4.51
C ASP A 159 13.48 3.09 -5.78
N GLN A 160 13.44 1.77 -5.64
CA GLN A 160 13.46 0.85 -6.78
C GLN A 160 12.21 1.00 -7.66
N LEU A 161 11.03 1.22 -7.06
CA LEU A 161 9.80 1.48 -7.80
C LEU A 161 9.89 2.80 -8.58
N ALA A 162 10.52 3.84 -8.02
CA ALA A 162 10.77 5.09 -8.72
C ALA A 162 11.71 4.90 -9.93
N VAL A 163 12.73 4.06 -9.80
CA VAL A 163 13.61 3.70 -10.93
C VAL A 163 12.83 2.96 -12.03
N GLN A 164 11.94 2.04 -11.68
CA GLN A 164 11.08 1.37 -12.65
C GLN A 164 10.12 2.37 -13.33
N LEU A 165 9.53 3.30 -12.55
CA LEU A 165 8.65 4.35 -13.08
C LEU A 165 9.40 5.28 -14.04
N GLN A 166 10.61 5.74 -13.67
CA GLN A 166 11.47 6.55 -14.55
C GLN A 166 11.72 5.86 -15.88
N LYS A 167 12.03 4.55 -15.84
CA LYS A 167 12.27 3.76 -17.06
C LYS A 167 11.04 3.70 -17.95
N LEU A 168 9.84 3.56 -17.38
CA LEU A 168 8.58 3.47 -18.13
C LEU A 168 8.11 4.81 -18.72
N LEU A 169 8.41 5.92 -18.04
CA LEU A 169 8.10 7.26 -18.51
C LEU A 169 9.12 7.77 -19.54
N GLY A 170 10.35 7.23 -19.50
CA GLY A 170 11.41 7.58 -20.45
C GLY A 170 12.24 8.80 -20.04
N PRO A 171 13.27 9.15 -20.86
CA PRO A 171 14.26 10.19 -20.51
C PRO A 171 13.74 11.62 -20.55
N ALA A 172 12.57 11.86 -21.14
CA ALA A 172 11.96 13.18 -21.16
C ALA A 172 11.39 13.61 -19.80
N PHE A 173 11.24 12.65 -18.87
CA PHE A 173 10.75 12.90 -17.52
C PHE A 173 11.88 12.85 -16.50
N THR A 174 11.68 13.57 -15.40
CA THR A 174 12.48 13.46 -14.19
C THR A 174 11.59 12.91 -13.08
N VAL A 175 11.88 11.70 -12.59
CA VAL A 175 11.18 11.08 -11.47
C VAL A 175 12.02 11.20 -10.21
N ALA A 176 11.46 11.75 -9.15
CA ALA A 176 12.07 11.75 -7.82
C ALA A 176 11.20 10.98 -6.84
N ALA A 177 11.81 10.08 -6.06
CA ALA A 177 11.15 9.46 -4.91
C ALA A 177 11.16 10.45 -3.74
N ALA A 178 10.05 10.50 -3.00
CA ALA A 178 9.90 11.30 -1.79
C ALA A 178 9.05 10.54 -0.77
N SER A 179 9.18 10.87 0.51
CA SER A 179 8.23 10.44 1.54
C SER A 179 7.36 11.62 2.00
N MET A 180 6.13 11.32 2.43
CA MET A 180 5.25 12.31 3.03
C MET A 180 5.81 12.79 4.38
N GLU A 181 6.24 11.84 5.20
CA GLU A 181 6.80 12.08 6.54
C GLU A 181 7.94 11.13 6.88
N ARG A 182 8.64 11.42 8.00
CA ARG A 182 9.62 10.52 8.59
C ARG A 182 9.69 10.71 10.11
N ARG A 183 10.28 9.75 10.81
CA ARG A 183 10.65 9.92 12.21
C ARG A 183 11.86 10.86 12.35
N GLU A 184 12.00 11.47 13.52
CA GLU A 184 13.19 12.22 13.88
C GLU A 184 14.40 11.29 14.04
N GLY A 185 15.59 11.80 13.69
CA GLY A 185 16.85 11.08 13.78
C GLY A 185 17.49 10.79 12.43
N VAL A 186 18.81 10.81 12.39
CA VAL A 186 19.62 10.57 11.19
C VAL A 186 19.48 9.15 10.65
N GLU A 187 19.09 8.21 11.50
CA GLU A 187 18.81 6.82 11.14
C GLU A 187 17.62 6.66 10.19
N TYR A 188 16.77 7.71 10.06
CA TYR A 188 15.61 7.75 9.16
C TYR A 188 15.84 8.64 7.93
N ASP A 189 17.06 9.12 7.68
CA ASP A 189 17.38 9.95 6.51
C ASP A 189 17.13 9.24 5.17
N PHE A 190 16.98 7.93 5.17
CA PHE A 190 16.56 7.18 3.98
C PHE A 190 15.13 7.50 3.50
N CYS A 191 14.32 8.22 4.29
CA CYS A 191 13.03 8.75 3.85
C CYS A 191 13.15 10.09 3.11
N GLU A 192 14.32 10.74 3.11
CA GLU A 192 14.53 11.98 2.37
C GLU A 192 14.64 11.76 0.85
N PRO A 193 14.27 12.75 0.04
CA PRO A 193 13.63 14.01 0.47
C PRO A 193 12.19 13.79 0.94
N LEU A 194 11.74 14.60 1.90
CA LEU A 194 10.31 14.74 2.14
C LEU A 194 9.67 15.49 0.96
N LEU A 195 8.43 15.17 0.62
CA LEU A 195 7.70 15.81 -0.47
C LEU A 195 7.68 17.34 -0.32
N ALA A 196 7.40 17.82 0.91
CA ALA A 196 7.41 19.26 1.20
C ALA A 196 8.76 19.93 0.92
N ASN A 197 9.86 19.22 1.17
CA ASN A 197 11.21 19.72 0.90
C ASN A 197 11.54 19.64 -0.60
N LEU A 198 11.13 18.57 -1.26
CA LEU A 198 11.34 18.38 -2.69
C LEU A 198 10.67 19.49 -3.49
N LEU A 199 9.39 19.78 -3.23
CA LEU A 199 8.62 20.79 -3.96
C LEU A 199 9.11 22.24 -3.74
N ARG A 200 9.95 22.49 -2.73
CA ARG A 200 10.58 23.79 -2.46
C ARG A 200 11.95 23.96 -3.15
N LYS A 201 12.53 22.90 -3.69
CA LYS A 201 13.80 23.02 -4.42
C LYS A 201 13.63 23.86 -5.68
N PRO A 202 14.61 24.68 -6.08
CA PRO A 202 14.49 25.58 -7.23
C PRO A 202 14.00 24.88 -8.50
N GLU A 203 14.50 23.66 -8.76
CA GLU A 203 14.14 22.86 -9.93
C GLU A 203 12.73 22.23 -9.86
N TRP A 204 12.07 22.25 -8.69
CA TRP A 204 10.75 21.65 -8.42
C TRP A 204 9.67 22.68 -8.06
N SER A 205 10.04 23.93 -7.75
CA SER A 205 9.14 24.97 -7.23
C SER A 205 8.47 25.84 -8.31
N HIS A 206 8.44 25.39 -9.56
CA HIS A 206 7.80 26.11 -10.67
C HIS A 206 7.32 25.17 -11.78
N GLY A 207 6.37 25.63 -12.61
CA GLY A 207 5.76 24.84 -13.69
C GLY A 207 4.98 23.63 -13.18
N ASP A 208 4.70 22.69 -14.04
CA ASP A 208 3.87 21.53 -13.74
C ASP A 208 4.68 20.40 -13.07
N VAL A 209 4.15 19.86 -11.97
CA VAL A 209 4.65 18.67 -11.28
C VAL A 209 3.50 17.70 -11.07
N ILE A 210 3.68 16.44 -11.45
CA ILE A 210 2.73 15.37 -11.08
C ILE A 210 3.23 14.70 -9.80
N VAL A 211 2.37 14.60 -8.79
CA VAL A 211 2.59 13.81 -7.59
C VAL A 211 1.98 12.43 -7.80
N ALA A 212 2.85 11.45 -8.06
CA ALA A 212 2.44 10.05 -8.24
C ALA A 212 2.24 9.41 -6.86
N MET A 213 0.99 9.09 -6.54
CA MET A 213 0.55 8.62 -5.23
C MET A 213 0.88 7.15 -5.04
N GLN A 214 2.00 6.81 -4.37
CA GLN A 214 2.30 5.46 -3.92
C GLN A 214 1.50 5.15 -2.64
N PHE A 215 0.20 5.27 -2.74
CA PHE A 215 -0.78 4.93 -1.70
C PHE A 215 -1.79 3.94 -2.26
N LEU A 216 -2.21 2.99 -1.42
CA LEU A 216 -3.12 1.92 -1.83
C LEU A 216 -4.58 2.34 -1.75
N LEU A 217 -5.02 2.74 -0.58
CA LEU A 217 -6.42 2.99 -0.25
C LEU A 217 -6.62 4.44 0.23
N PRO A 218 -7.82 5.00 0.10
CA PRO A 218 -8.13 6.33 0.62
C PRO A 218 -8.03 6.34 2.15
N GLY A 219 -7.61 7.48 2.69
CA GLY A 219 -7.46 7.63 4.13
C GLY A 219 -7.02 9.04 4.50
N ARG A 220 -6.59 9.21 5.76
CA ARG A 220 -6.13 10.48 6.30
C ARG A 220 -5.06 11.14 5.41
N HIS A 221 -4.13 10.36 4.89
CA HIS A 221 -2.97 10.86 4.16
C HIS A 221 -3.22 10.98 2.64
N ALA A 222 -4.12 10.13 2.10
CA ALA A 222 -4.37 10.00 0.67
C ALA A 222 -5.85 10.23 0.35
N GLY A 223 -6.13 11.30 -0.32
CA GLY A 223 -7.46 11.75 -0.70
C GLY A 223 -7.46 13.25 -0.99
N PRO A 224 -8.57 13.82 -1.48
CA PRO A 224 -8.66 15.23 -1.90
C PRO A 224 -8.34 16.26 -0.81
N SER A 225 -8.49 15.88 0.47
CA SER A 225 -8.20 16.74 1.64
C SER A 225 -7.20 16.05 2.58
N GLY A 226 -6.40 15.12 2.07
CA GLY A 226 -5.42 14.39 2.86
C GLY A 226 -4.13 15.18 3.08
N ASP A 227 -3.24 14.64 3.92
CA ASP A 227 -1.98 15.30 4.26
C ASP A 227 -1.11 15.57 3.03
N VAL A 228 -1.11 14.67 2.02
CA VAL A 228 -0.38 14.91 0.75
C VAL A 228 -0.98 16.06 -0.03
N ALA A 229 -2.31 16.19 -0.08
CA ALA A 229 -2.97 17.31 -0.75
C ALA A 229 -2.59 18.64 -0.07
N GLN A 230 -2.61 18.70 1.25
CA GLN A 230 -2.20 19.88 2.01
C GLN A 230 -0.74 20.26 1.74
N ILE A 231 0.19 19.29 1.67
CA ILE A 231 1.59 19.56 1.32
C ILE A 231 1.70 20.17 -0.10
N CYS A 232 0.90 19.69 -1.03
CA CYS A 232 0.88 20.23 -2.40
C CYS A 232 0.33 21.66 -2.43
N ASP A 233 -0.80 21.92 -1.78
CA ASP A 233 -1.43 23.24 -1.69
C ASP A 233 -0.49 24.27 -1.05
N ASP A 234 0.19 23.89 0.05
CA ASP A 234 1.17 24.73 0.73
C ASP A 234 2.39 25.06 -0.18
N ALA A 235 2.84 24.10 -0.99
CA ALA A 235 3.93 24.31 -1.93
C ALA A 235 3.52 25.25 -3.09
N GLU A 236 2.32 25.06 -3.64
CA GLU A 236 1.76 25.97 -4.67
C GLU A 236 1.62 27.39 -4.14
N ALA A 237 1.04 27.56 -2.94
CA ALA A 237 0.89 28.86 -2.30
C ALA A 237 2.26 29.53 -2.06
N ALA A 238 3.24 28.78 -1.55
CA ALA A 238 4.60 29.29 -1.29
C ALA A 238 5.34 29.68 -2.58
N SER A 239 4.99 29.08 -3.72
CA SER A 239 5.58 29.39 -5.03
C SER A 239 5.13 30.74 -5.61
N GLY A 240 4.11 31.36 -5.03
CA GLY A 240 3.47 32.56 -5.58
C GLY A 240 2.79 32.31 -6.92
N GLY A 241 2.19 31.13 -7.11
CA GLY A 241 1.47 30.73 -8.33
C GLY A 241 2.37 30.28 -9.49
N LYS A 242 3.62 29.98 -9.22
CA LYS A 242 4.58 29.49 -10.24
C LYS A 242 4.58 27.97 -10.36
N LEU A 243 4.22 27.26 -9.32
CA LEU A 243 4.12 25.80 -9.27
C LEU A 243 2.66 25.38 -9.42
N HIS A 244 2.40 24.34 -10.21
CA HIS A 244 1.12 23.68 -10.33
C HIS A 244 1.30 22.19 -10.07
N VAL A 245 0.58 21.62 -9.09
CA VAL A 245 0.72 20.23 -8.67
C VAL A 245 -0.53 19.44 -9.04
N TYR A 246 -0.35 18.33 -9.72
CA TYR A 246 -1.42 17.41 -10.12
C TYR A 246 -1.21 16.06 -9.43
N GLN A 247 -2.12 15.63 -8.56
CA GLN A 247 -2.04 14.34 -7.91
C GLN A 247 -2.68 13.25 -8.77
N THR A 248 -2.08 12.06 -8.76
CA THR A 248 -2.68 10.88 -9.41
C THR A 248 -3.74 10.25 -8.51
N GLY A 249 -4.53 9.31 -9.08
CA GLY A 249 -5.36 8.39 -8.32
C GLY A 249 -4.52 7.42 -7.46
N LEU A 250 -5.21 6.59 -6.66
CA LEU A 250 -4.60 5.62 -5.77
C LEU A 250 -4.39 4.27 -6.47
N VAL A 251 -3.40 3.50 -6.02
CA VAL A 251 -3.01 2.25 -6.69
C VAL A 251 -4.15 1.22 -6.75
N ALA A 252 -5.01 1.17 -5.71
CA ALA A 252 -6.14 0.22 -5.69
C ALA A 252 -7.28 0.54 -6.66
N GLU A 253 -7.27 1.70 -7.29
CA GLU A 253 -8.24 2.08 -8.33
C GLU A 253 -7.90 1.45 -9.68
N HIS A 254 -6.66 0.96 -9.84
CA HIS A 254 -6.21 0.41 -11.11
C HIS A 254 -6.44 -1.11 -11.21
N PRO A 255 -7.04 -1.62 -12.31
CA PRO A 255 -7.42 -3.04 -12.42
C PRO A 255 -6.23 -4.01 -12.40
N LEU A 256 -5.04 -3.55 -12.76
CA LEU A 256 -3.82 -4.37 -12.74
C LEU A 256 -3.43 -4.81 -11.31
N LEU A 257 -3.88 -4.10 -10.27
CA LEU A 257 -3.61 -4.51 -8.88
C LEU A 257 -4.23 -5.87 -8.55
N VAL A 258 -5.41 -6.17 -9.08
CA VAL A 258 -6.06 -7.49 -8.90
C VAL A 258 -5.19 -8.61 -9.48
N GLN A 259 -4.55 -8.37 -10.62
CA GLN A 259 -3.65 -9.36 -11.24
C GLN A 259 -2.37 -9.56 -10.41
N ILE A 260 -1.81 -8.48 -9.85
CA ILE A 260 -0.66 -8.56 -8.95
C ILE A 260 -1.04 -9.40 -7.72
N LEU A 261 -2.14 -9.09 -7.05
CA LEU A 261 -2.59 -9.81 -5.85
C LEU A 261 -2.90 -11.28 -6.14
N ALA A 262 -3.53 -11.59 -7.27
CA ALA A 262 -3.78 -12.97 -7.68
C ALA A 262 -2.47 -13.74 -7.92
N ASP A 263 -1.44 -13.10 -8.45
CA ASP A 263 -0.11 -13.69 -8.59
C ASP A 263 0.58 -13.90 -7.24
N ARG A 264 0.52 -12.91 -6.33
CA ARG A 264 1.05 -13.06 -4.96
C ARG A 264 0.35 -14.20 -4.21
N TRP A 265 -0.96 -14.33 -4.36
CA TRP A 265 -1.73 -15.44 -3.81
C TRP A 265 -1.21 -16.80 -4.32
N ARG A 266 -1.03 -16.98 -5.65
CA ARG A 266 -0.50 -18.22 -6.23
C ARG A 266 0.89 -18.54 -5.71
N ARG A 267 1.78 -17.55 -5.63
CA ARG A 267 3.13 -17.71 -5.05
C ARG A 267 3.05 -18.11 -3.58
N GLY A 268 2.14 -17.51 -2.80
CA GLY A 268 1.94 -17.84 -1.39
C GLY A 268 1.50 -19.28 -1.15
N LEU A 269 0.70 -19.88 -2.04
CA LEU A 269 0.25 -21.26 -1.93
C LEU A 269 1.40 -22.28 -2.01
N VAL A 270 2.39 -22.04 -2.90
CA VAL A 270 3.49 -22.99 -3.13
C VAL A 270 4.61 -22.89 -2.09
N LEU A 271 4.53 -21.91 -1.17
CA LEU A 271 5.51 -21.77 -0.10
C LEU A 271 5.32 -22.86 0.95
N GLY A 272 6.43 -23.44 1.40
CA GLY A 272 6.43 -24.38 2.52
C GLY A 272 5.93 -23.73 3.82
N PRO A 273 5.46 -24.52 4.80
CA PRO A 273 5.11 -24.01 6.12
C PRO A 273 6.31 -23.27 6.75
N GLY A 274 6.07 -22.07 7.25
CA GLY A 274 7.11 -21.25 7.89
C GLY A 274 8.09 -20.52 6.95
N ALA A 275 7.92 -20.63 5.64
CA ALA A 275 8.67 -19.79 4.71
C ALA A 275 8.29 -18.32 4.92
N LYS A 276 9.24 -17.54 5.50
CA LYS A 276 9.15 -16.07 5.49
C LYS A 276 9.46 -15.62 4.08
N VAL A 277 8.42 -15.23 3.34
CA VAL A 277 8.61 -14.49 2.10
C VAL A 277 8.38 -13.04 2.43
N LEU A 278 9.46 -12.35 2.61
CA LEU A 278 9.52 -10.90 2.68
C LEU A 278 9.64 -10.35 1.28
#